data_9fb4578b16b4888f401eed860cf131bd
#
_entry.id   9fb4578b16b4888f401eed860cf131bd
#
_cell.length_a   1.000
_cell.length_b   1.000
_cell.length_c   1.000
_cell.angle_alpha   90.00
_cell.angle_beta   90.00
_cell.angle_gamma   90.00
#
_symmetry.space_group_name_H-M   'P 1'
#
loop_
_entity.id
_entity.type
_entity.pdbx_description
1 polymer ?
#
loop_
_entity_poly.entity_id
_entity_poly.type
_entity_poly.pdbx_seq_one_letter_code
_entity_poly.pdbx_strand_id
1 'polypeptide(L)'
;MARTGSGALLSRRNVKLDSFLKRNTERAVYERIRAHEPCVVISETVNKVYMHVVLSDERVYLTEYPPRTLTEAFSFGRVREVELVNDLPDFLHGKNRELCQHIRITYVTDKPAVRGRDWLRRDKRAGLPAAAPPSRRTSHCPTITHTIEGLPVQRSLGELPASTPTRSASCPDPESLGLVRVIRPPSTAPTPAGSPTFPLSPTSPDTGQVPRGIGSVLSRLLKRDSSSGGEEREAELHLYAVSDTSRLYLHLQSSWSSFIIKSTLSLECSPSPDSCPGKQLPAISWERTAHLFGQLSCELLQEGISVESLYLLLQELRTAAQRSVALRRLFWRSSELFVFLVQTLEESLHSLNGGYTADQLLLSTLTVQTLAVMFRETEVEPSRLNLLAAKKGALASRMLLAMIICNADPQRSPVDCGALLSEYLDAACSLLFELLLLGHNASRCSPADNFLSVGWILGVLQPHPHMLSFVGYQVRQVVLVLSDPQDSSLSPLQSVLLFQRCRLLLACLQYNKQLAQHLRSHFREEFMYFVKLSCAEQKLPPHYPISQPTLQLIEQILSLHLHR
;
A
#
# COMPACT_ATOMS: atom_id res chain seq x y z
N MET A 1 -33.13 -0.43 -6.38
CA MET A 1 -32.19 0.70 -6.27
C MET A 1 -30.95 0.24 -5.51
N ALA A 2 -29.92 -0.17 -6.22
CA ALA A 2 -28.69 -0.70 -5.63
C ALA A 2 -27.74 0.47 -5.35
N ARG A 3 -27.49 0.74 -4.08
CA ARG A 3 -26.45 1.67 -3.61
C ARG A 3 -25.09 0.99 -3.80
N THR A 4 -24.44 1.23 -4.90
CA THR A 4 -23.04 0.81 -5.14
C THR A 4 -22.11 1.93 -4.73
N GLY A 5 -21.90 2.08 -3.42
CA GLY A 5 -20.81 2.90 -2.89
C GLY A 5 -19.46 2.17 -2.99
N SER A 6 -18.36 2.91 -3.02
CA SER A 6 -16.96 2.43 -3.05
C SER A 6 -16.63 1.37 -1.98
N GLY A 7 -17.45 1.22 -0.94
CA GLY A 7 -17.33 0.20 0.11
C GLY A 7 -17.77 -1.22 -0.28
N ALA A 8 -18.35 -1.42 -1.47
CA ALA A 8 -18.94 -2.72 -1.84
C ALA A 8 -17.91 -3.85 -2.06
N LEU A 9 -16.63 -3.53 -2.27
CA LEU A 9 -15.57 -4.52 -2.50
C LEU A 9 -15.01 -5.11 -1.20
N LEU A 10 -14.99 -4.34 -0.13
CA LEU A 10 -14.61 -4.79 1.22
C LEU A 10 -15.73 -5.64 1.85
N SER A 11 -16.98 -5.41 1.45
CA SER A 11 -18.20 -5.95 2.05
C SER A 11 -18.39 -7.47 1.90
N ARG A 12 -17.77 -8.11 0.90
CA ARG A 12 -18.07 -9.53 0.61
C ARG A 12 -17.45 -10.52 1.59
N ARG A 13 -16.43 -10.14 2.38
CA ARG A 13 -15.72 -11.08 3.28
C ARG A 13 -16.02 -10.93 4.76
N ASN A 14 -16.30 -9.71 5.26
CA ASN A 14 -16.61 -9.50 6.68
C ASN A 14 -17.54 -8.31 6.93
N VAL A 15 -18.86 -8.54 6.79
CA VAL A 15 -19.90 -7.52 6.97
C VAL A 15 -19.88 -6.87 8.36
N LYS A 16 -19.50 -7.63 9.41
CA LYS A 16 -19.40 -7.10 10.77
C LYS A 16 -18.25 -6.12 10.92
N LEU A 17 -17.08 -6.44 10.35
CA LEU A 17 -15.93 -5.55 10.37
C LEU A 17 -16.18 -4.29 9.54
N ASP A 18 -16.74 -4.43 8.33
CA ASP A 18 -17.08 -3.30 7.49
C ASP A 18 -18.06 -2.33 8.18
N SER A 19 -19.12 -2.87 8.78
CA SER A 19 -20.08 -2.06 9.56
C SER A 19 -19.45 -1.41 10.79
N PHE A 20 -18.48 -2.06 11.42
CA PHE A 20 -17.71 -1.49 12.52
C PHE A 20 -16.83 -0.34 12.04
N LEU A 21 -16.04 -0.54 10.98
CA LEU A 21 -15.16 0.48 10.41
C LEU A 21 -15.96 1.72 9.99
N LYS A 22 -17.08 1.51 9.30
CA LYS A 22 -17.94 2.60 8.84
C LYS A 22 -18.53 3.45 9.98
N ARG A 23 -18.76 2.85 11.16
CA ARG A 23 -19.30 3.56 12.32
C ARG A 23 -18.24 4.21 13.20
N ASN A 24 -17.03 3.65 13.23
CA ASN A 24 -15.98 4.03 14.17
C ASN A 24 -14.80 4.78 13.52
N THR A 25 -14.88 5.05 12.22
CA THR A 25 -13.90 5.89 11.52
C THR A 25 -14.58 7.09 10.89
N GLU A 26 -13.85 8.18 10.75
CA GLU A 26 -14.29 9.31 9.93
C GLU A 26 -14.50 8.85 8.49
N ARG A 27 -15.47 9.46 7.81
CA ARG A 27 -15.78 9.11 6.42
C ARG A 27 -14.56 9.17 5.51
N ALA A 28 -13.72 10.20 5.66
CA ALA A 28 -12.51 10.37 4.89
C ALA A 28 -11.50 9.22 5.10
N VAL A 29 -11.35 8.72 6.33
CA VAL A 29 -10.49 7.57 6.66
C VAL A 29 -11.09 6.28 6.10
N TYR A 30 -12.41 6.08 6.28
CA TYR A 30 -13.10 4.89 5.77
C TYR A 30 -13.00 4.75 4.25
N GLU A 31 -13.16 5.85 3.51
CA GLU A 31 -13.06 5.85 2.05
C GLU A 31 -11.64 5.55 1.55
N ARG A 32 -10.61 5.76 2.39
CA ARG A 32 -9.20 5.48 2.11
C ARG A 32 -8.74 4.09 2.54
N ILE A 33 -9.61 3.27 3.16
CA ILE A 33 -9.28 1.89 3.49
C ILE A 33 -9.14 1.07 2.20
N ARG A 34 -7.98 0.44 2.02
CA ARG A 34 -7.62 -0.35 0.84
C ARG A 34 -7.91 -1.82 1.03
N ALA A 35 -7.51 -2.38 2.17
CA ALA A 35 -7.65 -3.79 2.46
C ALA A 35 -7.73 -4.04 3.96
N HIS A 36 -8.24 -5.20 4.33
CA HIS A 36 -8.15 -5.72 5.70
C HIS A 36 -8.04 -7.24 5.67
N GLU A 37 -7.19 -7.80 6.52
CA GLU A 37 -7.04 -9.24 6.68
C GLU A 37 -6.87 -9.61 8.16
N PRO A 38 -7.34 -10.80 8.57
CA PRO A 38 -7.08 -11.34 9.90
C PRO A 38 -5.66 -11.94 9.96
N CYS A 39 -4.96 -11.71 11.05
CA CYS A 39 -3.64 -12.30 11.30
C CYS A 39 -3.34 -12.40 12.79
N VAL A 40 -2.30 -13.13 13.15
CA VAL A 40 -1.72 -13.09 14.49
C VAL A 40 -0.71 -11.95 14.54
N VAL A 41 -0.82 -11.09 15.54
CA VAL A 41 0.01 -9.90 15.73
C VAL A 41 0.94 -10.12 16.92
N ILE A 42 2.22 -9.84 16.72
CA ILE A 42 3.24 -9.78 17.78
C ILE A 42 3.99 -8.46 17.65
N SER A 43 4.14 -7.76 18.76
CA SER A 43 4.97 -6.57 18.89
C SER A 43 5.52 -6.50 20.31
N GLU A 44 6.30 -5.49 20.62
CA GLU A 44 6.77 -5.26 22.00
C GLU A 44 5.62 -5.13 23.02
N THR A 45 4.46 -4.67 22.56
CA THR A 45 3.28 -4.40 23.41
C THR A 45 2.18 -5.44 23.27
N VAL A 46 2.14 -6.17 22.15
CA VAL A 46 1.11 -7.18 21.83
C VAL A 46 1.78 -8.54 21.67
N ASN A 47 1.43 -9.49 22.52
CA ASN A 47 2.01 -10.82 22.48
C ASN A 47 1.01 -11.85 21.96
N LYS A 48 1.16 -12.28 20.71
CA LYS A 48 0.40 -13.37 20.06
C LYS A 48 -1.12 -13.21 20.14
N VAL A 49 -1.64 -12.09 19.63
CA VAL A 49 -3.08 -11.82 19.60
C VAL A 49 -3.62 -11.92 18.19
N TYR A 50 -4.74 -12.62 18.02
CA TYR A 50 -5.43 -12.69 16.74
C TYR A 50 -6.26 -11.42 16.52
N MET A 51 -5.93 -10.69 15.47
CA MET A 51 -6.47 -9.36 15.17
C MET A 51 -6.77 -9.21 13.68
N HIS A 52 -7.52 -8.18 13.32
CA HIS A 52 -7.57 -7.71 11.93
C HIS A 52 -6.58 -6.57 11.74
N VAL A 53 -5.76 -6.67 10.70
CA VAL A 53 -4.97 -5.57 10.15
C VAL A 53 -5.83 -4.84 9.13
N VAL A 54 -5.93 -3.53 9.25
CA VAL A 54 -6.68 -2.65 8.34
C VAL A 54 -5.70 -1.67 7.73
N LEU A 55 -5.60 -1.67 6.41
CA LEU A 55 -4.66 -0.85 5.65
C LEU A 55 -5.39 0.31 5.00
N SER A 56 -4.89 1.52 5.18
CA SER A 56 -5.26 2.70 4.41
C SER A 56 -4.14 3.12 3.45
N ASP A 57 -4.29 4.27 2.79
CA ASP A 57 -3.26 4.85 1.93
C ASP A 57 -2.03 5.32 2.70
N GLU A 58 -2.18 5.68 3.99
CA GLU A 58 -1.16 6.34 4.79
C GLU A 58 -0.81 5.60 6.06
N ARG A 59 -1.71 4.74 6.56
CA ARG A 59 -1.62 4.19 7.91
C ARG A 59 -2.06 2.74 7.98
N VAL A 60 -1.53 2.04 8.97
CA VAL A 60 -1.93 0.70 9.35
C VAL A 60 -2.64 0.76 10.69
N TYR A 61 -3.81 0.14 10.77
CA TYR A 61 -4.61 0.03 11.99
C TYR A 61 -4.77 -1.42 12.39
N LEU A 62 -4.96 -1.65 13.68
CA LEU A 62 -5.27 -2.94 14.28
C LEU A 62 -6.61 -2.89 15.00
N THR A 63 -7.40 -3.95 14.90
CA THR A 63 -8.63 -4.13 15.67
C THR A 63 -8.75 -5.57 16.15
N GLU A 64 -9.34 -5.77 17.31
CA GLU A 64 -9.52 -7.08 17.92
C GLU A 64 -10.49 -7.95 17.10
N TYR A 65 -10.45 -9.24 17.37
CA TYR A 65 -11.45 -10.21 16.87
C TYR A 65 -12.29 -10.73 18.03
N PRO A 66 -13.60 -10.42 18.10
CA PRO A 66 -14.41 -9.52 17.24
C PRO A 66 -14.01 -8.04 17.39
N PRO A 67 -14.26 -7.17 16.37
CA PRO A 67 -13.83 -5.78 16.39
C PRO A 67 -14.53 -4.98 17.50
N ARG A 68 -13.74 -4.28 18.32
CA ARG A 68 -14.19 -3.44 19.42
C ARG A 68 -13.57 -2.04 19.41
N THR A 69 -12.25 -1.98 19.21
CA THR A 69 -11.48 -0.74 19.13
C THR A 69 -10.67 -0.74 17.85
N LEU A 70 -10.43 0.42 17.27
CA LEU A 70 -9.53 0.61 16.14
C LEU A 70 -8.35 1.44 16.62
N THR A 71 -7.14 0.88 16.54
CA THR A 71 -5.92 1.51 17.03
C THR A 71 -4.95 1.70 15.88
N GLU A 72 -4.38 2.88 15.75
CA GLU A 72 -3.29 3.11 14.81
C GLU A 72 -2.03 2.37 15.29
N ALA A 73 -1.49 1.51 14.44
CA ALA A 73 -0.21 0.85 14.69
C ALA A 73 0.95 1.78 14.31
N PHE A 74 0.97 2.25 13.08
CA PHE A 74 1.95 3.20 12.55
C PHE A 74 1.46 3.86 11.26
N SER A 75 2.12 4.95 10.85
CA SER A 75 1.99 5.55 9.53
C SER A 75 3.09 5.02 8.59
N PHE A 76 2.81 4.96 7.27
CA PHE A 76 3.78 4.51 6.28
C PHE A 76 5.01 5.43 6.18
N GLY A 77 4.91 6.71 6.58
CA GLY A 77 6.05 7.62 6.64
C GLY A 77 7.09 7.25 7.71
N ARG A 78 6.73 6.39 8.66
CA ARG A 78 7.63 5.89 9.72
C ARG A 78 8.19 4.50 9.43
N VAL A 79 7.74 3.84 8.36
CA VAL A 79 8.21 2.50 7.99
C VAL A 79 9.60 2.60 7.36
N ARG A 80 10.50 1.74 7.82
CA ARG A 80 11.84 1.55 7.26
C ARG A 80 11.89 0.39 6.30
N GLU A 81 11.22 -0.71 6.69
CA GLU A 81 11.27 -1.96 5.94
C GLU A 81 10.01 -2.79 6.13
N VAL A 82 9.63 -3.51 5.07
CA VAL A 82 8.57 -4.53 5.09
C VAL A 82 9.14 -5.78 4.44
N GLU A 83 9.36 -6.82 5.24
CA GLU A 83 9.97 -8.07 4.80
C GLU A 83 9.01 -9.25 4.92
N LEU A 84 9.21 -10.24 4.05
CA LEU A 84 8.64 -11.56 4.21
C LEU A 84 9.71 -12.50 4.81
N VAL A 85 9.51 -12.92 6.04
CA VAL A 85 10.45 -13.78 6.75
C VAL A 85 10.13 -15.24 6.42
N ASN A 86 11.16 -15.98 6.03
CA ASN A 86 11.01 -17.38 5.69
C ASN A 86 11.27 -18.27 6.91
N ASP A 87 10.38 -18.24 7.88
CA ASP A 87 10.41 -19.06 9.07
C ASP A 87 9.10 -19.85 9.26
N LEU A 88 9.13 -20.80 10.18
CA LEU A 88 7.98 -21.60 10.60
C LEU A 88 7.68 -21.29 12.07
N PRO A 89 6.64 -20.50 12.36
CA PRO A 89 6.35 -20.07 13.72
C PRO A 89 6.03 -21.26 14.64
N ASP A 90 6.69 -21.35 15.80
CA ASP A 90 6.56 -22.48 16.73
C ASP A 90 5.20 -22.54 17.43
N PHE A 91 4.48 -21.43 17.49
CA PHE A 91 3.16 -21.33 18.13
C PHE A 91 2.00 -21.76 17.23
N LEU A 92 2.25 -22.02 15.93
CA LEU A 92 1.27 -22.56 14.99
C LEU A 92 1.54 -24.04 14.74
N HIS A 93 0.48 -24.82 14.54
CA HIS A 93 0.56 -26.26 14.33
C HIS A 93 -0.09 -26.70 13.02
N GLY A 94 0.37 -27.84 12.49
CA GLY A 94 -0.18 -28.46 11.28
C GLY A 94 -0.17 -27.53 10.06
N LYS A 95 -1.22 -27.61 9.25
CA LYS A 95 -1.35 -26.82 8.00
C LYS A 95 -1.24 -25.31 8.20
N ASN A 96 -1.71 -24.79 9.33
CA ASN A 96 -1.63 -23.37 9.63
C ASN A 96 -0.18 -22.87 9.75
N ARG A 97 0.73 -23.73 10.23
CA ARG A 97 2.16 -23.44 10.31
C ARG A 97 2.82 -23.40 8.93
N GLU A 98 2.47 -24.36 8.07
CA GLU A 98 3.02 -24.49 6.72
C GLU A 98 2.55 -23.39 5.77
N LEU A 99 1.29 -22.94 5.91
CA LEU A 99 0.64 -21.94 5.06
C LEU A 99 0.84 -20.51 5.59
N CYS A 100 1.46 -20.34 6.74
CA CYS A 100 1.67 -19.05 7.38
C CYS A 100 2.66 -18.18 6.60
N GLN A 101 2.29 -16.93 6.38
CA GLN A 101 3.19 -15.89 5.92
C GLN A 101 3.60 -15.03 7.12
N HIS A 102 4.88 -15.02 7.45
CA HIS A 102 5.43 -14.13 8.47
C HIS A 102 5.94 -12.84 7.82
N ILE A 103 5.32 -11.73 8.15
CA ILE A 103 5.66 -10.40 7.67
C ILE A 103 6.25 -9.61 8.83
N ARG A 104 7.49 -9.14 8.68
CA ARG A 104 8.16 -8.24 9.60
C ARG A 104 8.11 -6.82 9.07
N ILE A 105 7.70 -5.88 9.91
CA ILE A 105 7.64 -4.46 9.60
C ILE A 105 8.48 -3.72 10.63
N THR A 106 9.57 -3.10 10.18
CA THR A 106 10.42 -2.24 10.98
C THR A 106 10.00 -0.79 10.80
N TYR A 107 9.73 -0.09 11.88
CA TYR A 107 9.25 1.29 11.85
C TYR A 107 9.80 2.12 13.02
N VAL A 108 9.86 3.44 12.84
CA VAL A 108 10.31 4.39 13.86
C VAL A 108 9.15 4.81 14.76
N THR A 109 9.36 4.82 16.05
CA THR A 109 8.38 5.25 17.05
C THR A 109 8.98 6.17 18.11
N ASP A 110 8.21 7.18 18.52
CA ASP A 110 8.56 8.08 19.64
C ASP A 110 8.00 7.54 20.96
N LYS A 111 7.25 6.42 20.91
CA LYS A 111 6.61 5.86 22.11
C LYS A 111 7.65 5.08 22.92
N PRO A 112 7.79 5.35 24.24
CA PRO A 112 8.68 4.56 25.08
C PRO A 112 8.28 3.07 25.07
N ALA A 113 9.25 2.17 25.21
CA ALA A 113 9.01 0.75 25.32
C ALA A 113 8.18 0.45 26.57
N VAL A 114 6.90 0.22 26.41
CA VAL A 114 6.03 -0.19 27.51
C VAL A 114 6.00 -1.72 27.54
N ARG A 115 6.80 -2.30 28.43
CA ARG A 115 6.69 -3.72 28.76
C ARG A 115 5.39 -3.95 29.55
N GLY A 116 4.40 -4.58 28.96
CA GLY A 116 3.27 -5.08 29.72
C GLY A 116 1.87 -4.71 29.18
N ARG A 117 0.89 -5.41 29.63
CA ARG A 117 -0.54 -5.51 29.28
C ARG A 117 -1.35 -4.19 29.12
N ASP A 118 -0.73 -3.03 29.10
CA ASP A 118 -1.39 -1.72 29.22
C ASP A 118 -1.83 -1.10 27.88
N TRP A 119 -1.46 -1.73 26.75
CA TRP A 119 -1.82 -1.23 25.42
C TRP A 119 -3.34 -1.15 25.19
N LEU A 120 -4.09 -2.11 25.71
CA LEU A 120 -5.57 -2.12 25.59
C LEU A 120 -6.26 -1.14 26.58
N ARG A 121 -5.53 -0.56 27.53
CA ARG A 121 -6.11 0.30 28.58
C ARG A 121 -5.85 1.81 28.40
N ARG A 122 -4.88 2.23 27.59
CA ARG A 122 -4.32 3.59 27.72
C ARG A 122 -4.93 4.66 26.83
N ASP A 123 -5.58 4.36 25.73
CA ASP A 123 -6.07 5.40 24.82
C ASP A 123 -7.56 5.71 24.91
N LYS A 124 -8.08 5.91 26.13
CA LYS A 124 -9.36 6.64 26.29
C LYS A 124 -9.22 8.16 26.13
N ARG A 125 -8.00 8.70 25.93
CA ARG A 125 -7.75 10.16 25.86
C ARG A 125 -7.14 10.68 24.57
N ALA A 126 -6.71 9.81 23.67
CA ALA A 126 -6.28 10.19 22.32
C ALA A 126 -7.30 9.69 21.28
N GLY A 127 -8.56 9.64 21.65
CA GLY A 127 -9.65 9.42 20.72
C GLY A 127 -9.84 10.64 19.84
N LEU A 128 -10.06 10.42 18.56
CA LEU A 128 -10.68 11.37 17.63
C LEU A 128 -11.80 12.14 18.35
N PRO A 129 -11.99 13.44 18.10
CA PRO A 129 -13.02 14.22 18.75
C PRO A 129 -14.38 13.53 18.60
N ALA A 130 -14.99 13.21 19.72
CA ALA A 130 -16.29 12.58 19.79
C ALA A 130 -17.31 13.50 19.10
N ALA A 131 -18.03 12.96 18.13
CA ALA A 131 -19.20 13.63 17.57
C ALA A 131 -20.16 13.99 18.72
N ALA A 132 -20.59 15.26 18.75
CA ALA A 132 -21.51 15.77 19.76
C ALA A 132 -22.79 14.90 19.80
N PRO A 133 -23.30 14.53 21.00
CA PRO A 133 -24.49 13.73 21.11
C PRO A 133 -25.70 14.49 20.54
N PRO A 134 -26.59 13.83 19.79
CA PRO A 134 -27.79 14.48 19.30
C PRO A 134 -28.69 14.88 20.49
N SER A 135 -29.11 16.15 20.52
CA SER A 135 -30.03 16.67 21.53
C SER A 135 -31.33 15.88 21.52
N ARG A 136 -31.69 15.33 22.69
CA ARG A 136 -32.99 14.69 22.92
C ARG A 136 -34.11 15.71 22.69
N ARG A 137 -34.81 15.58 21.59
CA ARG A 137 -36.16 16.15 21.46
C ARG A 137 -37.12 15.15 22.11
N THR A 138 -37.71 15.58 23.22
CA THR A 138 -38.90 14.97 23.84
C THR A 138 -40.06 15.11 22.87
N SER A 139 -40.55 14.04 22.33
CA SER A 139 -41.88 14.01 21.69
C SER A 139 -42.79 13.05 22.46
N HIS A 140 -43.88 13.60 22.96
CA HIS A 140 -44.98 12.89 23.59
C HIS A 140 -45.65 11.96 22.59
N CYS A 141 -45.86 10.70 22.98
CA CYS A 141 -46.71 9.74 22.28
C CYS A 141 -48.05 9.61 23.04
N PRO A 142 -49.19 9.77 22.38
CA PRO A 142 -50.46 9.42 22.99
C PRO A 142 -50.77 7.93 22.82
N THR A 143 -51.17 7.34 23.91
CA THR A 143 -51.69 5.99 24.07
C THR A 143 -53.07 5.85 23.41
N ILE A 144 -53.27 4.85 22.56
CA ILE A 144 -54.62 4.37 22.20
C ILE A 144 -54.63 2.85 22.37
N THR A 145 -55.42 2.45 23.33
CA THR A 145 -55.91 1.09 23.59
C THR A 145 -57.02 0.73 22.61
N HIS A 146 -56.95 -0.44 21.97
CA HIS A 146 -58.14 -1.18 21.56
C HIS A 146 -57.86 -2.69 21.58
N THR A 147 -58.61 -3.32 22.47
CA THR A 147 -58.92 -4.74 22.58
C THR A 147 -59.74 -5.22 21.38
N ILE A 148 -59.57 -6.45 20.91
CA ILE A 148 -60.64 -7.42 20.60
C ILE A 148 -60.05 -8.80 20.22
N GLU A 149 -60.59 -9.78 20.83
CA GLU A 149 -60.66 -11.23 20.83
C GLU A 149 -60.66 -11.95 19.46
N GLY A 150 -60.24 -13.23 19.51
CA GLY A 150 -60.73 -14.24 18.58
C GLY A 150 -59.77 -15.39 18.28
N LEU A 151 -59.88 -16.50 19.01
CA LEU A 151 -59.36 -17.86 18.76
C LEU A 151 -60.15 -18.56 17.64
N PRO A 152 -59.86 -19.85 17.27
CA PRO A 152 -58.64 -20.66 17.12
C PRO A 152 -58.60 -21.45 15.78
N VAL A 153 -57.63 -22.34 15.58
CA VAL A 153 -57.72 -23.72 15.04
C VAL A 153 -56.54 -24.17 14.15
N GLN A 154 -55.86 -25.15 14.70
CA GLN A 154 -55.28 -26.39 14.15
C GLN A 154 -54.12 -26.43 13.15
N ARG A 155 -53.07 -27.05 13.69
CA ARG A 155 -52.23 -28.19 13.21
C ARG A 155 -51.73 -28.18 11.77
N SER A 156 -50.40 -28.18 11.65
CA SER A 156 -49.73 -29.37 11.09
C SER A 156 -48.21 -29.31 11.33
N LEU A 157 -47.67 -30.46 11.71
CA LEU A 157 -46.26 -30.77 11.94
C LEU A 157 -45.42 -30.57 10.67
N GLY A 158 -44.21 -30.01 10.84
CA GLY A 158 -43.16 -29.99 9.86
C GLY A 158 -41.89 -29.45 10.51
N GLU A 159 -41.14 -30.31 11.18
CA GLU A 159 -39.79 -30.03 11.64
C GLU A 159 -38.90 -29.74 10.44
N LEU A 160 -38.34 -28.53 10.39
CA LEU A 160 -37.16 -28.21 9.60
C LEU A 160 -36.08 -27.71 10.56
N PRO A 161 -34.88 -28.28 10.51
CA PRO A 161 -33.83 -27.92 11.45
C PRO A 161 -33.36 -26.49 11.20
N ALA A 162 -33.23 -25.76 12.30
CA ALA A 162 -32.64 -24.43 12.32
C ALA A 162 -31.24 -24.48 11.72
N SER A 163 -31.08 -23.95 10.51
CA SER A 163 -29.80 -23.72 9.90
C SER A 163 -29.06 -22.61 10.68
N THR A 164 -28.13 -23.05 11.49
CA THR A 164 -27.07 -22.17 12.02
C THR A 164 -26.38 -21.46 10.85
N PRO A 165 -26.15 -20.15 10.91
CA PRO A 165 -25.44 -19.45 9.86
C PRO A 165 -24.01 -20.01 9.76
N THR A 166 -23.73 -20.70 8.68
CA THR A 166 -22.39 -21.17 8.33
C THR A 166 -21.43 -19.98 8.29
N ARG A 167 -20.47 -19.98 9.19
CA ARG A 167 -19.32 -19.08 9.16
C ARG A 167 -18.63 -19.18 7.81
N SER A 168 -18.33 -18.04 7.20
CA SER A 168 -17.53 -17.96 5.99
C SER A 168 -16.23 -18.75 6.15
N ALA A 169 -15.97 -19.69 5.26
CA ALA A 169 -14.91 -20.69 5.33
C ALA A 169 -13.46 -20.12 5.21
N SER A 170 -13.29 -18.80 5.20
CA SER A 170 -11.99 -18.15 4.93
C SER A 170 -11.28 -17.57 6.15
N CYS A 171 -11.87 -17.62 7.35
CA CYS A 171 -11.22 -17.15 8.58
C CYS A 171 -11.02 -18.31 9.54
N PRO A 172 -9.80 -18.66 9.93
CA PRO A 172 -9.54 -19.64 10.96
C PRO A 172 -10.12 -19.16 12.30
N ASP A 173 -10.68 -20.07 13.07
CA ASP A 173 -11.19 -19.78 14.41
C ASP A 173 -10.00 -19.50 15.34
N PRO A 174 -10.02 -18.43 16.14
CA PRO A 174 -8.99 -18.16 17.13
C PRO A 174 -8.71 -19.34 18.08
N GLU A 175 -9.73 -20.12 18.39
CA GLU A 175 -9.61 -21.31 19.25
C GLU A 175 -8.84 -22.45 18.57
N SER A 176 -8.97 -22.60 17.25
CA SER A 176 -8.26 -23.61 16.47
C SER A 176 -6.76 -23.30 16.33
N LEU A 177 -6.34 -22.06 16.59
CA LEU A 177 -4.95 -21.63 16.59
C LEU A 177 -4.26 -21.79 17.97
N GLY A 178 -4.98 -22.25 19.01
CA GLY A 178 -4.43 -22.36 20.36
C GLY A 178 -4.09 -21.03 21.02
N LEU A 179 -4.65 -19.92 20.53
CA LEU A 179 -4.38 -18.58 21.03
C LEU A 179 -5.34 -18.21 22.15
N VAL A 180 -4.79 -17.65 23.23
CA VAL A 180 -5.57 -17.25 24.41
C VAL A 180 -6.53 -16.10 24.04
N ARG A 181 -7.83 -16.34 24.20
CA ARG A 181 -8.86 -15.32 24.11
C ARG A 181 -8.71 -14.38 25.31
N VAL A 182 -8.55 -13.10 25.10
CA VAL A 182 -8.60 -12.11 26.18
C VAL A 182 -10.04 -12.02 26.68
N ILE A 183 -10.37 -12.83 27.68
CA ILE A 183 -11.64 -12.77 28.38
C ILE A 183 -11.52 -11.67 29.43
N ARG A 184 -12.29 -10.62 29.30
CA ARG A 184 -12.45 -9.58 30.33
C ARG A 184 -13.25 -10.21 31.48
N PRO A 185 -12.78 -10.18 32.75
CA PRO A 185 -13.61 -10.63 33.88
C PRO A 185 -14.85 -9.74 34.01
N PRO A 186 -15.98 -10.27 34.43
CA PRO A 186 -17.19 -9.49 34.70
C PRO A 186 -16.91 -8.52 35.84
N SER A 187 -17.26 -7.25 35.65
CA SER A 187 -17.18 -6.23 36.67
C SER A 187 -18.20 -6.51 37.75
N THR A 188 -17.76 -7.01 38.89
CA THR A 188 -18.53 -7.01 40.15
C THR A 188 -18.57 -5.58 40.67
N ALA A 189 -19.79 -5.09 40.86
CA ALA A 189 -20.04 -3.82 41.52
C ALA A 189 -19.63 -3.89 42.99
N PRO A 190 -18.98 -2.86 43.56
CA PRO A 190 -18.81 -2.77 45.01
C PRO A 190 -19.98 -2.05 45.66
N THR A 191 -20.55 -2.69 46.66
CA THR A 191 -21.49 -2.13 47.64
C THR A 191 -20.73 -1.24 48.64
N PRO A 192 -21.30 -0.14 49.16
CA PRO A 192 -20.61 0.80 50.00
C PRO A 192 -20.77 0.44 51.50
N ALA A 193 -19.70 0.54 52.25
CA ALA A 193 -19.81 0.73 53.72
C ALA A 193 -18.52 1.29 54.35
N GLY A 194 -18.68 2.38 55.11
CA GLY A 194 -17.94 2.67 56.36
C GLY A 194 -16.81 3.65 56.29
N SER A 195 -17.07 4.93 56.60
CA SER A 195 -16.11 5.84 57.25
C SER A 195 -15.89 5.41 58.70
N PRO A 196 -14.74 5.71 59.36
CA PRO A 196 -14.65 6.98 60.09
C PRO A 196 -13.24 7.63 60.25
N THR A 197 -13.33 8.95 60.50
CA THR A 197 -12.61 9.78 61.47
C THR A 197 -11.14 10.17 61.30
N PHE A 198 -10.97 11.50 61.30
CA PHE A 198 -9.77 12.32 61.50
C PHE A 198 -9.06 12.12 62.87
N PRO A 199 -7.81 12.64 63.07
CA PRO A 199 -7.64 14.04 63.47
C PRO A 199 -6.36 14.79 63.04
N LEU A 200 -6.56 16.11 62.86
CA LEU A 200 -5.79 17.29 63.36
C LEU A 200 -4.27 17.46 63.11
N SER A 201 -4.02 18.61 62.53
CA SER A 201 -2.79 19.40 62.42
C SER A 201 -2.14 19.77 63.81
N PRO A 202 -0.89 20.37 63.85
CA PRO A 202 -0.79 21.84 63.75
C PRO A 202 0.51 22.47 63.15
N THR A 203 0.33 23.74 62.79
CA THR A 203 1.18 24.94 62.91
C THR A 203 2.37 25.17 61.99
N SER A 204 2.24 26.31 61.31
CA SER A 204 3.26 27.19 60.71
C SER A 204 4.15 27.88 61.82
N PRO A 205 5.23 28.63 61.50
CA PRO A 205 5.15 29.91 60.79
C PRO A 205 6.39 30.33 59.90
N ASP A 206 6.09 31.16 58.92
CA ASP A 206 6.64 32.52 58.71
C ASP A 206 7.88 32.79 57.84
N THR A 207 7.68 33.82 57.01
CA THR A 207 8.56 34.85 56.42
C THR A 207 9.51 34.54 55.29
N GLY A 208 9.27 35.28 54.21
CA GLY A 208 10.27 35.55 53.17
C GLY A 208 9.72 35.98 51.82
N GLN A 209 9.10 37.14 51.67
CA GLN A 209 8.81 37.77 50.37
C GLN A 209 10.10 38.15 49.64
N VAL A 210 10.29 37.68 48.40
CA VAL A 210 11.22 38.24 47.42
C VAL A 210 10.51 38.36 46.07
N PRO A 211 10.68 39.46 45.32
CA PRO A 211 9.79 39.85 44.21
C PRO A 211 9.96 38.96 42.98
N ARG A 212 8.83 38.61 42.38
CA ARG A 212 8.77 37.84 41.15
C ARG A 212 9.26 38.68 39.97
N GLY A 213 10.51 38.51 39.60
CA GLY A 213 11.10 39.12 38.42
C GLY A 213 10.53 38.54 37.10
N ILE A 214 10.27 39.44 36.16
CA ILE A 214 9.79 39.19 34.76
C ILE A 214 10.63 38.14 34.01
N GLY A 215 11.86 37.82 34.47
CA GLY A 215 12.74 36.83 33.90
C GLY A 215 12.23 35.35 33.94
N SER A 216 11.30 35.03 34.86
CA SER A 216 10.81 33.67 35.02
C SER A 216 9.72 33.30 34.00
N VAL A 217 9.06 34.28 33.40
CA VAL A 217 8.03 34.07 32.36
C VAL A 217 8.69 33.86 30.98
N LEU A 218 9.75 34.61 30.70
CA LEU A 218 10.55 34.45 29.48
C LEU A 218 11.30 33.12 29.47
N SER A 219 11.80 32.63 30.60
CA SER A 219 12.43 31.32 30.73
C SER A 219 11.45 30.16 30.49
N ARG A 220 10.15 30.35 30.83
CA ARG A 220 9.11 29.36 30.54
C ARG A 220 8.64 29.39 29.09
N LEU A 221 8.68 30.55 28.43
CA LEU A 221 8.39 30.69 27.00
C LEU A 221 9.53 30.13 26.13
N LEU A 222 10.79 30.42 26.54
CA LEU A 222 11.98 29.88 25.86
C LEU A 222 12.22 28.38 26.14
N LYS A 223 11.69 27.84 27.25
CA LYS A 223 11.70 26.38 27.52
C LYS A 223 10.60 25.60 26.81
N ARG A 224 9.71 26.26 26.06
CA ARG A 224 8.66 25.62 25.31
C ARG A 224 9.10 25.21 23.89
N ASP A 225 10.26 25.70 23.43
CA ASP A 225 10.88 25.37 22.15
C ASP A 225 12.11 24.45 22.25
N SER A 226 12.52 24.06 23.45
CA SER A 226 13.37 22.88 23.56
C SER A 226 12.45 21.65 23.57
N SER A 227 12.12 21.19 22.36
CA SER A 227 11.59 19.88 22.05
C SER A 227 12.07 18.87 23.10
N SER A 228 11.12 18.23 23.77
CA SER A 228 11.33 16.88 24.24
C SER A 228 11.56 16.03 23.01
N GLY A 229 12.80 15.97 22.54
CA GLY A 229 13.26 14.97 21.59
C GLY A 229 13.08 13.63 22.29
N GLY A 230 11.93 13.00 22.13
CA GLY A 230 11.82 11.59 22.40
C GLY A 230 12.85 10.93 21.47
N GLU A 231 13.77 10.16 22.01
CA GLU A 231 14.70 9.38 21.23
C GLU A 231 13.87 8.54 20.26
N GLU A 232 13.97 8.86 18.98
CA GLU A 232 13.40 8.03 17.93
C GLU A 232 14.06 6.67 18.01
N ARG A 233 13.26 5.63 18.21
CA ARG A 233 13.76 4.26 18.23
C ARG A 233 13.05 3.41 17.21
N GLU A 234 13.72 2.41 16.73
CA GLU A 234 13.14 1.39 15.88
C GLU A 234 12.32 0.40 16.70
N ALA A 235 11.19 0.01 16.15
CA ALA A 235 10.30 -1.00 16.70
C ALA A 235 9.89 -1.96 15.58
N GLU A 236 9.57 -3.19 15.97
CA GLU A 236 9.14 -4.23 15.04
C GLU A 236 7.69 -4.63 15.29
N LEU A 237 6.96 -4.84 14.20
CA LEU A 237 5.64 -5.47 14.19
C LEU A 237 5.70 -6.73 13.34
N HIS A 238 5.40 -7.86 13.96
CA HIS A 238 5.33 -9.14 13.28
C HIS A 238 3.87 -9.52 13.04
N LEU A 239 3.53 -9.80 11.78
CA LEU A 239 2.21 -10.20 11.34
C LEU A 239 2.29 -11.61 10.77
N TYR A 240 1.47 -12.51 11.29
CA TYR A 240 1.40 -13.89 10.82
C TYR A 240 0.04 -14.11 10.16
N ALA A 241 0.02 -14.06 8.84
CA ALA A 241 -1.18 -14.32 8.06
C ALA A 241 -1.34 -15.83 7.85
N VAL A 242 -2.42 -16.41 8.40
CA VAL A 242 -2.63 -17.86 8.45
C VAL A 242 -3.60 -18.30 7.34
N SER A 243 -3.30 -17.95 6.11
CA SER A 243 -4.09 -18.35 4.94
C SER A 243 -3.19 -18.45 3.72
N ASP A 244 -3.35 -19.53 2.97
CA ASP A 244 -2.70 -19.71 1.67
C ASP A 244 -3.11 -18.66 0.64
N THR A 245 -4.31 -18.08 0.81
CA THR A 245 -4.85 -17.02 -0.03
C THR A 245 -4.58 -15.62 0.50
N SER A 246 -3.78 -15.47 1.58
CA SER A 246 -3.46 -14.15 2.13
C SER A 246 -2.69 -13.32 1.13
N ARG A 247 -3.12 -12.08 0.99
CA ARG A 247 -2.46 -11.05 0.18
C ARG A 247 -1.97 -9.88 1.03
N LEU A 248 -1.88 -10.08 2.35
CA LEU A 248 -1.52 -9.03 3.29
C LEU A 248 -0.16 -8.41 2.96
N TYR A 249 0.85 -9.26 2.68
CA TYR A 249 2.18 -8.79 2.29
C TYR A 249 2.14 -7.92 1.02
N LEU A 250 1.43 -8.38 -0.01
CA LEU A 250 1.26 -7.62 -1.25
C LEU A 250 0.60 -6.25 -1.00
N HIS A 251 -0.46 -6.23 -0.19
CA HIS A 251 -1.16 -4.98 0.14
C HIS A 251 -0.28 -4.03 0.94
N LEU A 252 0.49 -4.53 1.89
CA LEU A 252 1.46 -3.74 2.67
C LEU A 252 2.54 -3.14 1.76
N GLN A 253 3.20 -3.96 0.94
CA GLN A 253 4.24 -3.53 0.01
C GLN A 253 3.72 -2.52 -1.00
N SER A 254 2.54 -2.77 -1.59
CA SER A 254 1.94 -1.86 -2.55
C SER A 254 1.54 -0.53 -1.90
N SER A 255 0.93 -0.56 -0.72
CA SER A 255 0.54 0.66 -0.01
C SER A 255 1.74 1.50 0.40
N TRP A 256 2.76 0.87 0.98
CA TRP A 256 3.99 1.55 1.38
C TRP A 256 4.75 2.11 0.17
N SER A 257 4.98 1.32 -0.88
CA SER A 257 5.65 1.79 -2.10
C SER A 257 4.89 2.95 -2.75
N SER A 258 3.56 2.86 -2.84
CA SER A 258 2.73 3.96 -3.36
C SER A 258 2.85 5.22 -2.50
N PHE A 259 2.88 5.06 -1.17
CA PHE A 259 3.03 6.18 -0.24
C PHE A 259 4.38 6.88 -0.41
N ILE A 260 5.51 6.16 -0.38
CA ILE A 260 6.85 6.76 -0.48
C ILE A 260 7.07 7.43 -1.84
N ILE A 261 6.59 6.82 -2.94
CA ILE A 261 6.67 7.41 -4.29
C ILE A 261 5.86 8.70 -4.35
N LYS A 262 4.59 8.68 -3.95
CA LYS A 262 3.72 9.87 -3.97
C LYS A 262 4.25 10.99 -3.09
N SER A 263 4.67 10.66 -1.87
CA SER A 263 5.21 11.64 -0.93
C SER A 263 6.51 12.27 -1.43
N THR A 264 7.36 11.49 -2.12
CA THR A 264 8.57 12.03 -2.74
C THR A 264 8.23 12.94 -3.92
N LEU A 265 7.36 12.51 -4.84
CA LEU A 265 6.97 13.31 -6.01
C LEU A 265 6.21 14.60 -5.62
N SER A 266 5.49 14.60 -4.49
CA SER A 266 4.81 15.81 -4.01
C SER A 266 5.77 16.93 -3.58
N LEU A 267 7.05 16.61 -3.32
CA LEU A 267 8.07 17.60 -2.98
C LEU A 267 8.53 18.41 -4.21
N GLU A 268 8.29 17.92 -5.42
CA GLU A 268 8.58 18.63 -6.66
C GLU A 268 7.56 19.75 -6.96
N CYS A 269 6.32 19.55 -6.49
CA CYS A 269 5.27 20.54 -6.61
C CYS A 269 5.42 21.59 -5.50
N SER A 270 6.36 22.54 -5.64
CA SER A 270 6.40 23.72 -4.78
C SER A 270 5.04 24.42 -4.86
N PRO A 271 4.35 24.71 -3.73
CA PRO A 271 3.11 25.44 -3.78
C PRO A 271 3.40 26.82 -4.38
N SER A 272 2.84 27.10 -5.56
CA SER A 272 2.75 28.47 -6.05
C SER A 272 2.15 29.32 -4.93
N PRO A 273 2.70 30.50 -4.58
CA PRO A 273 2.23 31.31 -3.45
C PRO A 273 0.76 31.71 -3.52
N ASP A 274 0.10 31.51 -4.67
CA ASP A 274 -1.32 31.81 -4.91
C ASP A 274 -2.26 30.61 -4.65
N SER A 275 -1.75 29.46 -4.22
CA SER A 275 -2.60 28.33 -3.88
C SER A 275 -3.17 28.52 -2.48
N CYS A 276 -4.29 29.22 -2.33
CA CYS A 276 -5.06 29.29 -1.10
C CYS A 276 -5.36 27.87 -0.58
N PRO A 277 -4.93 27.52 0.65
CA PRO A 277 -5.26 26.26 1.27
C PRO A 277 -6.75 26.29 1.66
N GLY A 278 -7.64 25.71 0.86
CA GLY A 278 -9.04 25.67 1.27
C GLY A 278 -10.08 25.22 0.26
N LYS A 279 -9.79 25.13 -1.03
CA LYS A 279 -10.78 24.58 -1.96
C LYS A 279 -10.44 23.13 -2.30
N GLN A 280 -10.81 22.21 -1.41
CA GLN A 280 -10.98 20.82 -1.82
C GLN A 280 -12.03 20.81 -2.93
N LEU A 281 -11.61 20.54 -4.16
CA LEU A 281 -12.53 20.29 -5.26
C LEU A 281 -13.54 19.22 -4.80
N PRO A 282 -14.84 19.43 -5.01
CA PRO A 282 -15.86 18.47 -4.59
C PRO A 282 -15.52 17.10 -5.21
N ALA A 283 -15.48 16.08 -4.36
CA ALA A 283 -15.22 14.71 -4.80
C ALA A 283 -16.26 14.33 -5.86
N ILE A 284 -15.81 14.06 -7.07
CA ILE A 284 -16.68 13.64 -8.19
C ILE A 284 -17.34 12.33 -7.76
N SER A 285 -18.66 12.24 -7.89
CA SER A 285 -19.40 11.03 -7.54
C SER A 285 -18.95 9.84 -8.39
N TRP A 286 -19.01 8.63 -7.82
CA TRP A 286 -18.70 7.40 -8.54
C TRP A 286 -19.50 7.26 -9.85
N GLU A 287 -20.78 7.62 -9.83
CA GLU A 287 -21.66 7.54 -11.00
C GLU A 287 -21.20 8.45 -12.12
N ARG A 288 -20.83 9.69 -11.78
CA ARG A 288 -20.28 10.64 -12.77
C ARG A 288 -18.93 10.19 -13.31
N THR A 289 -18.05 9.65 -12.45
CA THR A 289 -16.76 9.08 -12.89
C THR A 289 -16.98 7.90 -13.85
N ALA A 290 -17.94 7.02 -13.56
CA ALA A 290 -18.27 5.89 -14.40
C ALA A 290 -18.85 6.32 -15.75
N HIS A 291 -19.70 7.35 -15.78
CA HIS A 291 -20.26 7.90 -17.01
C HIS A 291 -19.16 8.51 -17.89
N LEU A 292 -18.30 9.38 -17.33
CA LEU A 292 -17.19 10.00 -18.07
C LEU A 292 -16.18 8.96 -18.58
N PHE A 293 -15.87 7.95 -17.74
CA PHE A 293 -15.03 6.85 -18.15
C PHE A 293 -15.65 6.04 -19.30
N GLY A 294 -16.98 5.83 -19.28
CA GLY A 294 -17.70 5.17 -20.37
C GLY A 294 -17.59 5.93 -21.69
N GLN A 295 -17.77 7.24 -21.66
CA GLN A 295 -17.61 8.11 -22.84
C GLN A 295 -16.20 8.03 -23.41
N LEU A 296 -15.17 8.25 -22.57
CA LEU A 296 -13.76 8.19 -22.97
C LEU A 296 -13.40 6.81 -23.54
N SER A 297 -13.94 5.73 -22.94
CA SER A 297 -13.70 4.36 -23.41
C SER A 297 -14.32 4.11 -24.79
N CYS A 298 -15.55 4.63 -25.04
CA CYS A 298 -16.19 4.50 -26.35
C CYS A 298 -15.41 5.25 -27.43
N GLU A 299 -14.90 6.46 -27.13
CA GLU A 299 -14.10 7.25 -28.06
C GLU A 299 -12.75 6.57 -28.37
N LEU A 300 -12.06 6.00 -27.34
CA LEU A 300 -10.82 5.27 -27.52
C LEU A 300 -10.97 3.99 -28.35
N LEU A 301 -12.11 3.31 -28.24
CA LEU A 301 -12.37 2.05 -28.94
C LEU A 301 -13.04 2.25 -30.31
N GLN A 302 -13.18 3.49 -30.75
CA GLN A 302 -13.77 3.81 -32.05
C GLN A 302 -12.87 3.33 -33.19
N GLU A 303 -13.43 2.60 -34.14
CA GLU A 303 -12.70 2.16 -35.34
C GLU A 303 -12.26 3.36 -36.19
N GLY A 304 -11.03 3.35 -36.67
CA GLY A 304 -10.49 4.41 -37.55
C GLY A 304 -10.10 5.70 -36.85
N ILE A 305 -9.88 5.69 -35.54
CA ILE A 305 -9.37 6.85 -34.80
C ILE A 305 -8.01 7.29 -35.36
N SER A 306 -7.80 8.62 -35.53
CA SER A 306 -6.48 9.11 -35.93
C SER A 306 -5.45 8.98 -34.81
N VAL A 307 -4.17 8.88 -35.16
CA VAL A 307 -3.06 8.73 -34.19
C VAL A 307 -3.02 9.94 -33.24
N GLU A 308 -3.27 11.15 -33.75
CA GLU A 308 -3.30 12.38 -32.94
C GLU A 308 -4.45 12.36 -31.94
N SER A 309 -5.67 11.95 -32.36
CA SER A 309 -6.82 11.83 -31.47
C SER A 309 -6.60 10.75 -30.42
N LEU A 310 -6.02 9.62 -30.81
CA LEU A 310 -5.64 8.55 -29.90
C LEU A 310 -4.63 9.04 -28.84
N TYR A 311 -3.62 9.80 -29.26
CA TYR A 311 -2.63 10.36 -28.35
C TYR A 311 -3.27 11.30 -27.31
N LEU A 312 -4.14 12.20 -27.74
CA LEU A 312 -4.83 13.15 -26.86
C LEU A 312 -5.75 12.43 -25.87
N LEU A 313 -6.55 11.45 -26.33
CA LEU A 313 -7.42 10.67 -25.45
C LEU A 313 -6.65 9.82 -24.44
N LEU A 314 -5.50 9.25 -24.83
CA LEU A 314 -4.62 8.52 -23.91
C LEU A 314 -3.99 9.46 -22.88
N GLN A 315 -3.63 10.68 -23.26
CA GLN A 315 -3.12 11.69 -22.34
C GLN A 315 -4.19 12.10 -21.32
N GLU A 316 -5.43 12.28 -21.77
CA GLU A 316 -6.57 12.54 -20.88
C GLU A 316 -6.81 11.37 -19.92
N LEU A 317 -6.87 10.15 -20.45
CA LEU A 317 -7.02 8.92 -19.65
C LEU A 317 -5.93 8.81 -18.58
N ARG A 318 -4.66 9.02 -18.93
CA ARG A 318 -3.55 9.01 -18.00
C ARG A 318 -3.71 10.07 -16.91
N THR A 319 -4.03 11.30 -17.29
CA THR A 319 -4.19 12.42 -16.36
C THR A 319 -5.35 12.18 -15.39
N ALA A 320 -6.48 11.70 -15.89
CA ALA A 320 -7.64 11.34 -15.07
C ALA A 320 -7.34 10.16 -14.14
N ALA A 321 -6.62 9.13 -14.64
CA ALA A 321 -6.21 7.97 -13.86
C ALA A 321 -5.23 8.32 -12.72
N GLN A 322 -4.33 9.28 -12.92
CA GLN A 322 -3.42 9.75 -11.87
C GLN A 322 -4.18 10.36 -10.69
N ARG A 323 -5.30 11.04 -10.97
CA ARG A 323 -6.12 11.75 -9.97
C ARG A 323 -7.18 10.86 -9.32
N SER A 324 -7.66 9.82 -10.01
CA SER A 324 -8.82 9.03 -9.57
C SER A 324 -8.53 7.54 -9.48
N VAL A 325 -8.47 7.03 -8.24
CA VAL A 325 -8.41 5.57 -7.98
C VAL A 325 -9.68 4.87 -8.49
N ALA A 326 -10.84 5.55 -8.42
CA ALA A 326 -12.11 5.02 -8.91
C ALA A 326 -12.04 4.72 -10.41
N LEU A 327 -11.44 5.62 -11.20
CA LEU A 327 -11.25 5.42 -12.64
C LEU A 327 -10.33 4.22 -12.92
N ARG A 328 -9.21 4.08 -12.19
CA ARG A 328 -8.30 2.92 -12.34
C ARG A 328 -9.01 1.61 -12.02
N ARG A 329 -9.93 1.57 -11.05
CA ARG A 329 -10.77 0.39 -10.76
C ARG A 329 -11.79 0.10 -11.87
N LEU A 330 -12.38 1.14 -12.47
CA LEU A 330 -13.29 0.99 -13.61
C LEU A 330 -12.57 0.41 -14.84
N PHE A 331 -11.34 0.87 -15.10
CA PHE A 331 -10.50 0.35 -16.18
C PHE A 331 -10.37 -1.18 -16.13
N TRP A 332 -10.12 -1.77 -14.97
CA TRP A 332 -9.99 -3.22 -14.82
C TRP A 332 -11.29 -4.00 -14.99
N ARG A 333 -12.43 -3.32 -15.00
CA ARG A 333 -13.74 -3.92 -15.30
C ARG A 333 -14.05 -3.94 -16.79
N SER A 334 -13.36 -3.12 -17.57
CA SER A 334 -13.41 -3.11 -19.03
C SER A 334 -12.23 -3.89 -19.59
N SER A 335 -12.43 -5.17 -19.90
CA SER A 335 -11.37 -6.00 -20.50
C SER A 335 -10.91 -5.47 -21.86
N GLU A 336 -11.79 -4.83 -22.60
CA GLU A 336 -11.56 -4.32 -23.95
C GLU A 336 -10.48 -3.23 -23.98
N LEU A 337 -10.52 -2.27 -23.04
CA LEU A 337 -9.51 -1.22 -22.97
C LEU A 337 -8.11 -1.75 -22.67
N PHE A 338 -7.99 -2.75 -21.80
CA PHE A 338 -6.69 -3.33 -21.52
C PHE A 338 -6.14 -4.09 -22.75
N VAL A 339 -7.00 -4.86 -23.42
CA VAL A 339 -6.62 -5.54 -24.69
C VAL A 339 -6.22 -4.52 -25.75
N PHE A 340 -6.99 -3.44 -25.91
CA PHE A 340 -6.71 -2.37 -26.84
C PHE A 340 -5.35 -1.70 -26.56
N LEU A 341 -5.05 -1.35 -25.30
CA LEU A 341 -3.74 -0.75 -24.95
C LEU A 341 -2.57 -1.69 -25.23
N VAL A 342 -2.71 -2.99 -24.95
CA VAL A 342 -1.67 -3.98 -25.27
C VAL A 342 -1.48 -4.09 -26.78
N GLN A 343 -2.56 -4.12 -27.56
CA GLN A 343 -2.51 -4.16 -29.01
C GLN A 343 -1.90 -2.88 -29.60
N THR A 344 -2.30 -1.71 -29.11
CA THR A 344 -1.70 -0.41 -29.49
C THR A 344 -0.19 -0.40 -29.26
N LEU A 345 0.25 -0.96 -28.12
CA LEU A 345 1.68 -1.06 -27.79
C LEU A 345 2.41 -2.00 -28.79
N GLU A 346 1.84 -3.16 -29.08
CA GLU A 346 2.41 -4.09 -30.07
C GLU A 346 2.51 -3.45 -31.45
N GLU A 347 1.44 -2.83 -31.93
CA GLU A 347 1.38 -2.21 -33.26
C GLU A 347 2.33 -1.02 -33.39
N SER A 348 2.40 -0.14 -32.35
CA SER A 348 3.27 1.03 -32.38
C SER A 348 4.76 0.69 -32.37
N LEU A 349 5.14 -0.48 -31.85
CA LEU A 349 6.54 -0.93 -31.78
C LEU A 349 6.93 -1.93 -32.87
N HIS A 350 5.99 -2.32 -33.74
CA HIS A 350 6.30 -3.12 -34.91
C HIS A 350 7.07 -2.30 -35.94
N SER A 351 8.40 -2.38 -35.89
CA SER A 351 9.28 -1.74 -36.86
C SER A 351 9.70 -2.73 -37.92
N LEU A 352 9.33 -2.46 -39.17
CA LEU A 352 9.71 -3.27 -40.31
C LEU A 352 11.17 -3.03 -40.73
N ASN A 353 11.80 -1.91 -40.34
CA ASN A 353 13.11 -1.46 -40.85
C ASN A 353 14.18 -1.23 -39.76
N GLY A 354 13.98 -1.74 -38.55
CA GLY A 354 15.00 -1.69 -37.48
C GLY A 354 15.19 -0.34 -36.77
N GLY A 355 14.40 0.68 -37.10
CA GLY A 355 14.37 1.98 -36.41
C GLY A 355 12.95 2.38 -35.99
N TYR A 356 12.83 3.20 -34.93
CA TYR A 356 11.56 3.75 -34.47
C TYR A 356 11.41 5.20 -34.89
N THR A 357 10.21 5.62 -35.27
CA THR A 357 9.89 7.03 -35.50
C THR A 357 9.62 7.74 -34.17
N ALA A 358 9.74 9.06 -34.15
CA ALA A 358 9.42 9.87 -32.96
C ALA A 358 7.98 9.65 -32.50
N ASP A 359 7.01 9.63 -33.44
CA ASP A 359 5.59 9.44 -33.15
C ASP A 359 5.31 8.05 -32.54
N GLN A 360 5.98 7.00 -33.04
CA GLN A 360 5.89 5.65 -32.48
C GLN A 360 6.40 5.62 -31.03
N LEU A 361 7.54 6.23 -30.75
CA LEU A 361 8.09 6.29 -29.40
C LEU A 361 7.22 7.12 -28.46
N LEU A 362 6.68 8.25 -28.92
CA LEU A 362 5.77 9.09 -28.13
C LEU A 362 4.47 8.32 -27.75
N LEU A 363 3.83 7.69 -28.74
CA LEU A 363 2.60 6.91 -28.51
C LEU A 363 2.88 5.71 -27.59
N SER A 364 3.96 4.97 -27.83
CA SER A 364 4.35 3.82 -27.01
C SER A 364 4.67 4.25 -25.59
N THR A 365 5.41 5.34 -25.40
CA THR A 365 5.74 5.89 -24.08
C THR A 365 4.47 6.26 -23.32
N LEU A 366 3.55 6.96 -23.96
CA LEU A 366 2.27 7.34 -23.35
C LEU A 366 1.43 6.12 -22.98
N THR A 367 1.39 5.10 -23.85
CA THR A 367 0.67 3.84 -23.61
C THR A 367 1.26 3.10 -22.39
N VAL A 368 2.59 2.95 -22.32
CA VAL A 368 3.28 2.30 -21.21
C VAL A 368 3.10 3.09 -19.90
N GLN A 369 3.20 4.42 -19.93
CA GLN A 369 2.95 5.29 -18.77
C GLN A 369 1.50 5.17 -18.28
N THR A 370 0.54 5.09 -19.20
CA THR A 370 -0.89 4.90 -18.87
C THR A 370 -1.10 3.56 -18.19
N LEU A 371 -0.56 2.48 -18.75
CA LEU A 371 -0.61 1.15 -18.14
C LEU A 371 0.02 1.17 -16.74
N ALA A 372 1.21 1.76 -16.55
CA ALA A 372 1.85 1.85 -15.25
C ALA A 372 0.96 2.54 -14.20
N VAL A 373 0.28 3.63 -14.57
CA VAL A 373 -0.67 4.31 -13.69
C VAL A 373 -1.87 3.41 -13.35
N MET A 374 -2.40 2.64 -14.31
CA MET A 374 -3.54 1.74 -14.09
C MET A 374 -3.21 0.62 -13.09
N PHE A 375 -1.98 0.17 -13.03
CA PHE A 375 -1.54 -0.85 -12.07
C PHE A 375 -1.48 -0.34 -10.63
N ARG A 376 -1.29 0.95 -10.39
CA ARG A 376 -1.16 1.52 -9.04
C ARG A 376 -2.44 1.41 -8.24
N GLU A 377 -2.34 0.96 -6.98
CA GLU A 377 -3.44 0.93 -6.00
C GLU A 377 -4.68 0.13 -6.43
N THR A 378 -4.53 -0.80 -7.34
CA THR A 378 -5.63 -1.63 -7.85
C THR A 378 -5.45 -3.12 -7.53
N GLU A 379 -4.54 -3.47 -6.64
CA GLU A 379 -4.26 -4.86 -6.23
C GLU A 379 -5.45 -5.56 -5.55
N VAL A 380 -6.39 -4.79 -5.04
CA VAL A 380 -7.63 -5.33 -4.42
C VAL A 380 -8.74 -5.60 -5.43
N GLU A 381 -8.59 -5.16 -6.69
CA GLU A 381 -9.62 -5.34 -7.72
C GLU A 381 -9.59 -6.76 -8.30
N PRO A 382 -10.62 -7.60 -8.04
CA PRO A 382 -10.64 -9.00 -8.51
C PRO A 382 -10.62 -9.11 -10.04
N SER A 383 -11.26 -8.18 -10.74
CA SER A 383 -11.33 -8.17 -12.21
C SER A 383 -9.94 -8.07 -12.83
N ARG A 384 -9.04 -7.29 -12.23
CA ARG A 384 -7.65 -7.18 -12.65
C ARG A 384 -6.93 -8.53 -12.62
N LEU A 385 -7.01 -9.25 -11.50
CA LEU A 385 -6.36 -10.56 -11.37
C LEU A 385 -6.95 -11.58 -12.33
N ASN A 386 -8.28 -11.62 -12.46
CA ASN A 386 -8.95 -12.52 -13.36
C ASN A 386 -8.52 -12.27 -14.83
N LEU A 387 -8.43 -10.98 -15.21
CA LEU A 387 -8.00 -10.59 -16.55
C LEU A 387 -6.54 -10.98 -16.84
N LEU A 388 -5.64 -10.68 -15.91
CA LEU A 388 -4.21 -10.97 -16.06
C LEU A 388 -3.90 -12.47 -16.01
N ALA A 389 -4.63 -13.25 -15.20
CA ALA A 389 -4.46 -14.69 -15.08
C ALA A 389 -5.21 -15.47 -16.19
N ALA A 390 -6.10 -14.81 -16.94
CA ALA A 390 -6.87 -15.45 -17.99
C ALA A 390 -5.96 -16.13 -19.03
N LYS A 391 -6.38 -17.32 -19.49
CA LYS A 391 -5.62 -18.13 -20.46
C LYS A 391 -4.15 -18.31 -20.06
N LYS A 392 -3.91 -18.60 -18.77
CA LYS A 392 -2.56 -18.79 -18.21
C LYS A 392 -1.65 -17.55 -18.36
N GLY A 393 -2.21 -16.37 -18.25
CA GLY A 393 -1.47 -15.11 -18.34
C GLY A 393 -1.09 -14.69 -19.76
N ALA A 394 -1.76 -15.21 -20.79
CA ALA A 394 -1.40 -14.94 -22.19
C ALA A 394 -1.38 -13.44 -22.51
N LEU A 395 -2.37 -12.67 -22.05
CA LEU A 395 -2.42 -11.23 -22.30
C LEU A 395 -1.33 -10.47 -21.53
N ALA A 396 -1.06 -10.88 -20.28
CA ALA A 396 0.03 -10.33 -19.51
C ALA A 396 1.40 -10.65 -20.14
N SER A 397 1.58 -11.86 -20.67
CA SER A 397 2.80 -12.24 -21.42
C SER A 397 2.98 -11.39 -22.68
N ARG A 398 1.92 -11.15 -23.45
CA ARG A 398 1.97 -10.27 -24.63
C ARG A 398 2.41 -8.86 -24.24
N MET A 399 1.79 -8.28 -23.22
CA MET A 399 2.18 -6.96 -22.72
C MET A 399 3.65 -6.92 -22.28
N LEU A 400 4.12 -7.93 -21.52
CA LEU A 400 5.50 -8.02 -21.08
C LEU A 400 6.49 -8.09 -22.24
N LEU A 401 6.19 -8.90 -23.25
CA LEU A 401 7.06 -9.04 -24.43
C LEU A 401 7.03 -7.78 -25.31
N ALA A 402 5.85 -7.18 -25.50
CA ALA A 402 5.71 -5.96 -26.29
C ALA A 402 6.48 -4.76 -25.73
N MET A 403 6.66 -4.68 -24.39
CA MET A 403 7.38 -3.57 -23.78
C MET A 403 8.91 -3.64 -23.95
N ILE A 404 9.49 -4.78 -24.33
CA ILE A 404 10.94 -4.93 -24.57
C ILE A 404 11.23 -4.68 -26.04
N ILE A 405 11.92 -3.57 -26.32
CA ILE A 405 12.20 -3.11 -27.69
C ILE A 405 13.60 -3.47 -28.18
N CYS A 406 13.74 -3.51 -29.51
CA CYS A 406 15.03 -3.62 -30.18
C CYS A 406 15.90 -2.38 -29.91
N ASN A 407 17.21 -2.54 -29.91
CA ASN A 407 18.16 -1.43 -29.81
C ASN A 407 17.95 -0.50 -28.61
N ALA A 408 17.90 -1.07 -27.41
CA ALA A 408 17.81 -0.32 -26.15
C ALA A 408 19.10 0.48 -25.84
N ASP A 409 19.73 1.07 -26.86
CA ASP A 409 20.92 1.91 -26.71
C ASP A 409 20.67 3.31 -27.32
N PRO A 410 20.27 4.30 -26.49
CA PRO A 410 20.02 5.66 -26.97
C PRO A 410 21.23 6.33 -27.63
N GLN A 411 22.45 5.90 -27.30
CA GLN A 411 23.68 6.48 -27.87
C GLN A 411 23.90 6.07 -29.33
N ARG A 412 23.29 4.97 -29.77
CA ARG A 412 23.36 4.48 -31.14
C ARG A 412 22.21 4.93 -32.03
N SER A 413 21.18 5.55 -31.41
CA SER A 413 20.03 6.08 -32.13
C SER A 413 20.32 7.44 -32.74
N PRO A 414 19.61 7.86 -33.81
CA PRO A 414 19.66 9.22 -34.30
C PRO A 414 19.44 10.22 -33.15
N VAL A 415 20.12 11.35 -33.18
CA VAL A 415 20.13 12.33 -32.09
C VAL A 415 18.71 12.72 -31.65
N ASP A 416 17.81 12.86 -32.61
CA ASP A 416 16.41 13.25 -32.35
C ASP A 416 15.57 12.16 -31.64
N CYS A 417 15.94 10.88 -31.77
CA CYS A 417 15.21 9.76 -31.17
C CYS A 417 15.84 9.27 -29.85
N GLY A 418 17.07 9.62 -29.54
CA GLY A 418 17.79 9.13 -28.37
C GLY A 418 17.14 9.52 -27.04
N ALA A 419 16.68 10.76 -26.94
CA ALA A 419 15.95 11.25 -25.75
C ALA A 419 14.60 10.56 -25.58
N LEU A 420 13.81 10.42 -26.65
CA LEU A 420 12.52 9.73 -26.65
C LEU A 420 12.67 8.24 -26.31
N LEU A 421 13.71 7.59 -26.81
CA LEU A 421 14.02 6.21 -26.48
C LEU A 421 14.38 6.06 -25.00
N SER A 422 15.15 6.99 -24.45
CA SER A 422 15.45 7.01 -23.00
C SER A 422 14.18 7.15 -22.17
N GLU A 423 13.28 8.07 -22.54
CA GLU A 423 11.98 8.26 -21.86
C GLU A 423 11.11 6.99 -21.93
N TYR A 424 11.08 6.33 -23.10
CA TYR A 424 10.40 5.07 -23.25
C TYR A 424 10.95 3.98 -22.31
N LEU A 425 12.28 3.81 -22.27
CA LEU A 425 12.94 2.80 -21.43
C LEU A 425 12.69 3.05 -19.93
N ASP A 426 12.59 4.30 -19.52
CA ASP A 426 12.23 4.69 -18.15
C ASP A 426 10.77 4.39 -17.84
N ALA A 427 9.87 4.66 -18.78
CA ALA A 427 8.46 4.29 -18.66
C ALA A 427 8.27 2.77 -18.58
N ALA A 428 8.99 2.00 -19.41
CA ALA A 428 8.98 0.54 -19.40
C ALA A 428 9.51 -0.02 -18.08
N CYS A 429 10.59 0.57 -17.52
CA CYS A 429 11.08 0.22 -16.19
C CYS A 429 10.02 0.48 -15.10
N SER A 430 9.32 1.61 -15.17
CA SER A 430 8.26 1.97 -14.22
C SER A 430 7.07 0.99 -14.31
N LEU A 431 6.65 0.58 -15.50
CA LEU A 431 5.60 -0.43 -15.68
C LEU A 431 6.04 -1.79 -15.14
N LEU A 432 7.27 -2.21 -15.44
CA LEU A 432 7.80 -3.47 -14.95
C LEU A 432 7.92 -3.48 -13.43
N PHE A 433 8.30 -2.36 -12.82
CA PHE A 433 8.28 -2.18 -11.37
C PHE A 433 6.88 -2.43 -10.77
N GLU A 434 5.81 -1.86 -11.34
CA GLU A 434 4.43 -2.08 -10.88
C GLU A 434 4.01 -3.56 -11.02
N LEU A 435 4.45 -4.23 -12.07
CA LEU A 435 4.23 -5.66 -12.29
C LEU A 435 5.01 -6.53 -11.29
N LEU A 436 6.25 -6.16 -10.99
CA LEU A 436 7.06 -6.85 -9.98
C LEU A 436 6.47 -6.69 -8.57
N LEU A 437 5.90 -5.52 -8.24
CA LEU A 437 5.15 -5.35 -7.00
C LEU A 437 3.95 -6.30 -6.92
N LEU A 438 3.20 -6.43 -8.01
CA LEU A 438 2.10 -7.39 -8.11
C LEU A 438 2.59 -8.83 -7.98
N GLY A 439 3.74 -9.13 -8.58
CA GLY A 439 4.36 -10.45 -8.60
C GLY A 439 5.01 -10.89 -7.29
N HIS A 440 5.16 -10.00 -6.32
CA HIS A 440 5.66 -10.31 -4.97
C HIS A 440 4.66 -11.17 -4.16
N ASN A 441 4.07 -12.12 -4.83
CA ASN A 441 3.34 -13.20 -4.20
C ASN A 441 4.35 -14.28 -3.82
N ALA A 442 5.12 -14.04 -2.78
CA ALA A 442 5.96 -15.04 -2.17
C ALA A 442 5.11 -16.02 -1.35
N SER A 443 3.99 -16.43 -1.91
CA SER A 443 3.24 -17.53 -1.39
C SER A 443 4.07 -18.80 -1.63
N ARG A 444 4.28 -19.56 -0.59
CA ARG A 444 4.79 -20.94 -0.63
C ARG A 444 3.85 -21.88 -1.43
N CYS A 445 2.81 -21.33 -2.03
CA CYS A 445 1.89 -22.05 -2.90
C CYS A 445 2.61 -22.54 -4.15
N SER A 446 2.21 -23.70 -4.57
CA SER A 446 2.77 -24.49 -5.65
C SER A 446 3.13 -23.65 -6.90
N PRO A 447 4.37 -23.78 -7.43
CA PRO A 447 4.83 -22.96 -8.57
C PRO A 447 3.96 -23.07 -9.82
N ALA A 448 3.18 -24.14 -9.96
CA ALA A 448 2.36 -24.42 -11.13
C ALA A 448 1.14 -23.49 -11.29
N ASP A 449 0.62 -22.94 -10.17
CA ASP A 449 -0.60 -22.12 -10.16
C ASP A 449 -0.33 -20.63 -9.97
N ASN A 450 0.93 -20.22 -9.83
CA ASN A 450 1.29 -18.85 -9.49
C ASN A 450 1.69 -18.03 -10.71
N PHE A 451 0.73 -17.82 -11.63
CA PHE A 451 0.87 -16.86 -12.71
C PHE A 451 1.03 -15.46 -12.10
N LEU A 452 1.91 -14.64 -12.69
CA LEU A 452 2.28 -13.31 -12.26
C LEU A 452 3.24 -13.26 -11.04
N SER A 453 3.83 -14.38 -10.60
CA SER A 453 4.96 -14.30 -9.66
C SER A 453 6.16 -13.59 -10.29
N VAL A 454 7.06 -13.02 -9.47
CA VAL A 454 8.29 -12.39 -9.97
C VAL A 454 9.10 -13.34 -10.85
N GLY A 455 9.22 -14.61 -10.43
CA GLY A 455 9.89 -15.65 -11.20
C GLY A 455 9.21 -15.92 -12.55
N TRP A 456 7.86 -15.94 -12.59
CA TRP A 456 7.12 -16.08 -13.82
C TRP A 456 7.31 -14.88 -14.76
N ILE A 457 7.20 -13.64 -14.25
CA ILE A 457 7.41 -12.41 -15.04
C ILE A 457 8.78 -12.41 -15.69
N LEU A 458 9.84 -12.67 -14.92
CA LEU A 458 11.20 -12.72 -15.43
C LEU A 458 11.43 -13.93 -16.35
N GLY A 459 10.74 -15.06 -16.13
CA GLY A 459 10.73 -16.23 -16.99
C GLY A 459 10.11 -15.98 -18.35
N VAL A 460 9.05 -15.17 -18.43
CA VAL A 460 8.42 -14.73 -19.70
C VAL A 460 9.36 -13.80 -20.46
N LEU A 461 10.04 -12.88 -19.78
CA LEU A 461 10.94 -11.91 -20.40
C LEU A 461 12.29 -12.49 -20.83
N GLN A 462 12.79 -13.50 -20.11
CA GLN A 462 14.12 -14.06 -20.30
C GLN A 462 14.43 -14.52 -21.75
N PRO A 463 13.53 -15.23 -22.47
CA PRO A 463 13.82 -15.65 -23.85
C PRO A 463 13.77 -14.51 -24.86
N HIS A 464 13.36 -13.29 -24.47
CA HIS A 464 13.32 -12.16 -25.39
C HIS A 464 14.73 -11.72 -25.80
N PRO A 465 15.04 -11.60 -27.10
CA PRO A 465 16.42 -11.35 -27.58
C PRO A 465 17.02 -10.04 -27.06
N HIS A 466 16.18 -9.06 -26.75
CA HIS A 466 16.63 -7.73 -26.30
C HIS A 466 16.54 -7.52 -24.76
N MET A 467 16.17 -8.56 -24.01
CA MET A 467 16.06 -8.44 -22.55
C MET A 467 17.39 -8.08 -21.88
N LEU A 468 18.50 -8.67 -22.34
CA LEU A 468 19.83 -8.36 -21.80
C LEU A 468 20.23 -6.90 -22.07
N SER A 469 19.92 -6.37 -23.27
CA SER A 469 20.17 -4.98 -23.61
C SER A 469 19.32 -4.03 -22.76
N PHE A 470 18.05 -4.36 -22.52
CA PHE A 470 17.15 -3.59 -21.65
C PHE A 470 17.66 -3.54 -20.20
N VAL A 471 18.03 -4.69 -19.64
CA VAL A 471 18.59 -4.75 -18.27
C VAL A 471 19.92 -4.02 -18.21
N GLY A 472 20.79 -4.19 -19.21
CA GLY A 472 22.05 -3.49 -19.32
C GLY A 472 21.90 -1.97 -19.37
N TYR A 473 20.86 -1.46 -20.07
CA TYR A 473 20.53 -0.04 -20.02
C TYR A 473 20.19 0.42 -18.60
N GLN A 474 19.33 -0.32 -17.89
CA GLN A 474 18.93 0.06 -16.51
C GLN A 474 20.15 0.07 -15.56
N VAL A 475 21.06 -0.90 -15.70
CA VAL A 475 22.34 -0.91 -14.95
C VAL A 475 23.16 0.33 -15.23
N ARG A 476 23.40 0.65 -16.53
CA ARG A 476 24.18 1.83 -16.91
C ARG A 476 23.58 3.11 -16.33
N GLN A 477 22.26 3.24 -16.31
CA GLN A 477 21.58 4.40 -15.69
C GLN A 477 21.82 4.48 -14.17
N VAL A 478 21.80 3.35 -13.46
CA VAL A 478 22.12 3.32 -12.02
C VAL A 478 23.57 3.73 -11.79
N VAL A 479 24.51 3.17 -12.58
CA VAL A 479 25.93 3.50 -12.50
C VAL A 479 26.17 4.98 -12.82
N LEU A 480 25.58 5.52 -13.89
CA LEU A 480 25.73 6.93 -14.27
C LEU A 480 25.25 7.88 -13.15
N VAL A 481 24.06 7.63 -12.60
CA VAL A 481 23.49 8.44 -11.52
C VAL A 481 24.40 8.43 -10.29
N LEU A 482 24.97 7.27 -9.92
CA LEU A 482 25.76 7.12 -8.71
C LEU A 482 27.27 7.44 -8.91
N SER A 483 27.77 7.49 -10.14
CA SER A 483 29.16 7.82 -10.45
C SER A 483 29.40 9.28 -10.85
N ASP A 484 28.34 10.06 -11.07
CA ASP A 484 28.46 11.48 -11.43
C ASP A 484 29.18 12.26 -10.31
N PRO A 485 30.31 12.90 -10.58
CA PRO A 485 31.07 13.63 -9.57
C PRO A 485 30.43 14.98 -9.17
N GLN A 486 29.37 15.42 -9.86
CA GLN A 486 28.68 16.65 -9.47
C GLN A 486 27.91 16.44 -8.16
N ASP A 487 28.12 17.34 -7.20
CA ASP A 487 27.47 17.30 -5.87
C ASP A 487 25.96 17.61 -5.88
N SER A 488 25.31 17.59 -7.03
CA SER A 488 23.90 17.85 -7.15
C SER A 488 23.09 16.68 -6.61
N SER A 489 22.23 16.94 -5.61
CA SER A 489 21.25 15.96 -5.14
C SER A 489 20.23 15.64 -6.23
N LEU A 490 19.74 14.40 -6.22
CA LEU A 490 18.74 13.94 -7.19
C LEU A 490 17.42 14.68 -7.01
N SER A 491 16.76 14.98 -8.12
CA SER A 491 15.37 15.44 -8.08
C SER A 491 14.43 14.34 -7.55
N PRO A 492 13.22 14.68 -7.08
CA PRO A 492 12.24 13.71 -6.66
C PRO A 492 11.95 12.63 -7.72
N LEU A 493 11.81 13.04 -8.98
CA LEU A 493 11.56 12.10 -10.09
C LEU A 493 12.75 11.16 -10.33
N GLN A 494 13.97 11.68 -10.33
CA GLN A 494 15.20 10.88 -10.50
C GLN A 494 15.36 9.87 -9.34
N SER A 495 15.05 10.29 -8.10
CA SER A 495 15.09 9.42 -6.93
C SER A 495 14.07 8.26 -7.03
N VAL A 496 12.87 8.54 -7.54
CA VAL A 496 11.86 7.51 -7.80
C VAL A 496 12.31 6.54 -8.89
N LEU A 497 12.87 7.04 -9.99
CA LEU A 497 13.41 6.18 -11.06
C LEU A 497 14.56 5.31 -10.57
N LEU A 498 15.48 5.86 -9.76
CA LEU A 498 16.56 5.09 -9.17
C LEU A 498 16.03 3.94 -8.30
N PHE A 499 15.04 4.22 -7.44
CA PHE A 499 14.39 3.20 -6.64
C PHE A 499 13.76 2.08 -7.49
N GLN A 500 13.04 2.44 -8.55
CA GLN A 500 12.40 1.48 -9.46
C GLN A 500 13.43 0.61 -10.18
N ARG A 501 14.53 1.21 -10.68
CA ARG A 501 15.64 0.50 -11.31
C ARG A 501 16.31 -0.47 -10.33
N CYS A 502 16.59 -0.04 -9.10
CA CYS A 502 17.17 -0.89 -8.07
C CYS A 502 16.26 -2.08 -7.74
N ARG A 503 14.93 -1.89 -7.65
CA ARG A 503 13.97 -3.00 -7.44
C ARG A 503 13.99 -4.00 -8.59
N LEU A 504 14.06 -3.52 -9.83
CA LEU A 504 14.17 -4.40 -11.00
C LEU A 504 15.47 -5.22 -10.98
N LEU A 505 16.61 -4.57 -10.72
CA LEU A 505 17.91 -5.25 -10.68
C LEU A 505 17.98 -6.28 -9.56
N LEU A 506 17.47 -5.94 -8.39
CA LEU A 506 17.35 -6.87 -7.26
C LEU A 506 16.49 -8.10 -7.62
N ALA A 507 15.35 -7.89 -8.29
CA ALA A 507 14.52 -8.98 -8.77
C ALA A 507 15.26 -9.88 -9.77
N CYS A 508 16.00 -9.31 -10.71
CA CYS A 508 16.83 -10.07 -11.65
C CYS A 508 17.88 -10.92 -10.92
N LEU A 509 18.54 -10.37 -9.90
CA LEU A 509 19.56 -11.08 -9.12
C LEU A 509 18.99 -12.21 -8.27
N GLN A 510 17.79 -12.02 -7.71
CA GLN A 510 17.17 -12.99 -6.80
C GLN A 510 16.39 -14.10 -7.50
N TYR A 511 15.68 -13.78 -8.58
CA TYR A 511 14.67 -14.69 -9.16
C TYR A 511 15.02 -15.25 -10.53
N ASN A 512 16.10 -14.81 -11.18
CA ASN A 512 16.51 -15.34 -12.47
C ASN A 512 18.03 -15.58 -12.54
N LYS A 513 18.43 -16.86 -12.57
CA LYS A 513 19.84 -17.26 -12.54
C LYS A 513 20.65 -16.74 -13.75
N GLN A 514 20.05 -16.72 -14.95
CA GLN A 514 20.75 -16.28 -16.17
C GLN A 514 20.97 -14.76 -16.16
N LEU A 515 19.94 -13.99 -15.80
CA LEU A 515 20.06 -12.54 -15.63
C LEU A 515 21.05 -12.20 -14.52
N ALA A 516 21.02 -12.90 -13.40
CA ALA A 516 21.97 -12.72 -12.31
C ALA A 516 23.42 -13.02 -12.76
N GLN A 517 23.62 -14.10 -13.52
CA GLN A 517 24.94 -14.42 -14.07
C GLN A 517 25.41 -13.36 -15.07
N HIS A 518 24.52 -12.90 -15.96
CA HIS A 518 24.84 -11.83 -16.90
C HIS A 518 25.25 -10.54 -16.18
N LEU A 519 24.48 -10.12 -15.18
CA LEU A 519 24.80 -8.94 -14.38
C LEU A 519 26.18 -9.07 -13.72
N ARG A 520 26.45 -10.20 -13.05
CA ARG A 520 27.72 -10.45 -12.36
C ARG A 520 28.92 -10.55 -13.30
N SER A 521 28.73 -11.04 -14.53
CA SER A 521 29.84 -11.20 -15.48
C SER A 521 30.17 -9.94 -16.26
N HIS A 522 29.15 -9.10 -16.59
CA HIS A 522 29.34 -7.95 -17.47
C HIS A 522 29.42 -6.60 -16.76
N PHE A 523 28.91 -6.51 -15.53
CA PHE A 523 28.83 -5.23 -14.79
C PHE A 523 29.50 -5.30 -13.41
N ARG A 524 30.34 -6.31 -13.18
CA ARG A 524 31.01 -6.48 -11.88
C ARG A 524 31.92 -5.32 -11.53
N GLU A 525 32.70 -4.85 -12.49
CA GLU A 525 33.65 -3.77 -12.28
C GLU A 525 32.92 -2.45 -12.06
N GLU A 526 31.89 -2.17 -12.84
CA GLU A 526 31.08 -0.97 -12.69
C GLU A 526 30.45 -0.88 -11.30
N PHE A 527 29.87 -1.97 -10.81
CA PHE A 527 29.32 -2.01 -9.44
C PHE A 527 30.39 -1.88 -8.37
N MET A 528 31.54 -2.54 -8.55
CA MET A 528 32.62 -2.52 -7.57
C MET A 528 33.27 -1.13 -7.44
N TYR A 529 33.45 -0.42 -8.54
CA TYR A 529 34.18 0.84 -8.55
C TYR A 529 33.31 2.08 -8.44
N PHE A 530 32.10 2.06 -9.02
CA PHE A 530 31.26 3.25 -9.15
C PHE A 530 30.02 3.24 -8.24
N VAL A 531 29.49 2.08 -7.86
CA VAL A 531 28.31 2.00 -7.00
C VAL A 531 28.74 1.87 -5.54
N LYS A 532 28.85 3.00 -4.86
CA LYS A 532 29.20 3.06 -3.43
C LYS A 532 28.00 3.58 -2.63
N LEU A 533 27.76 2.97 -1.47
CA LEU A 533 26.67 3.42 -0.59
C LEU A 533 26.84 4.89 -0.18
N SER A 534 28.07 5.32 0.11
CA SER A 534 28.39 6.71 0.45
C SER A 534 28.04 7.71 -0.67
N CYS A 535 28.23 7.34 -1.93
CA CYS A 535 27.83 8.19 -3.06
C CYS A 535 26.30 8.26 -3.17
N ALA A 536 25.60 7.15 -2.93
CA ALA A 536 24.16 7.12 -2.93
C ALA A 536 23.55 7.96 -1.77
N GLU A 537 24.15 7.93 -0.58
CA GLU A 537 23.79 8.77 0.57
C GLU A 537 23.92 10.27 0.27
N GLN A 538 24.99 10.67 -0.44
CA GLN A 538 25.20 12.06 -0.85
C GLN A 538 24.18 12.53 -1.90
N LYS A 539 23.81 11.66 -2.83
CA LYS A 539 22.88 11.95 -3.94
C LYS A 539 21.42 11.96 -3.53
N LEU A 540 21.05 11.14 -2.54
CA LEU A 540 19.67 10.98 -2.09
C LEU A 540 19.38 11.88 -0.88
N PRO A 541 18.60 12.97 -1.04
CA PRO A 541 18.26 13.84 0.09
C PRO A 541 17.60 13.06 1.23
N PRO A 542 18.07 13.21 2.49
CA PRO A 542 17.56 12.42 3.61
C PRO A 542 16.09 12.69 3.95
N HIS A 543 15.57 13.87 3.55
CA HIS A 543 14.17 14.23 3.74
C HIS A 543 13.21 13.61 2.72
N TYR A 544 13.71 12.93 1.68
CA TYR A 544 12.84 12.19 0.76
C TYR A 544 12.43 10.85 1.39
N PRO A 545 11.13 10.55 1.48
CA PRO A 545 10.67 9.27 2.02
C PRO A 545 11.25 8.04 1.32
N ILE A 546 11.64 8.18 0.05
CA ILE A 546 12.18 7.10 -0.78
C ILE A 546 13.69 6.85 -0.56
N SER A 547 14.42 7.76 0.10
CA SER A 547 15.90 7.70 0.18
C SER A 547 16.37 6.47 0.96
N GLN A 548 15.89 6.25 2.18
CA GLN A 548 16.29 5.10 2.99
C GLN A 548 15.93 3.76 2.32
N PRO A 549 14.71 3.54 1.80
CA PRO A 549 14.39 2.34 1.03
C PRO A 549 15.31 2.12 -0.17
N THR A 550 15.73 3.19 -0.86
CA THR A 550 16.66 3.08 -2.02
C THR A 550 18.04 2.65 -1.57
N LEU A 551 18.57 3.22 -0.48
CA LEU A 551 19.86 2.83 0.08
C LEU A 551 19.89 1.36 0.49
N GLN A 552 18.86 0.86 1.14
CA GLN A 552 18.73 -0.56 1.49
C GLN A 552 18.73 -1.47 0.25
N LEU A 553 18.04 -1.06 -0.84
CA LEU A 553 18.06 -1.80 -2.09
C LEU A 553 19.47 -1.84 -2.72
N ILE A 554 20.19 -0.72 -2.71
CA ILE A 554 21.56 -0.65 -3.20
C ILE A 554 22.47 -1.58 -2.39
N GLU A 555 22.37 -1.57 -1.07
CA GLU A 555 23.12 -2.47 -0.18
C GLU A 555 22.83 -3.94 -0.48
N GLN A 556 21.56 -4.32 -0.63
CA GLN A 556 21.16 -5.69 -1.00
C GLN A 556 21.70 -6.08 -2.38
N ILE A 557 21.66 -5.18 -3.37
CA ILE A 557 22.22 -5.42 -4.71
C ILE A 557 23.72 -5.66 -4.61
N LEU A 558 24.47 -4.81 -3.91
CA LEU A 558 25.92 -4.94 -3.72
C LEU A 558 26.27 -6.28 -3.03
N SER A 559 25.52 -6.64 -1.97
CA SER A 559 25.70 -7.92 -1.28
C SER A 559 25.52 -9.11 -2.23
N LEU A 560 24.42 -9.14 -3.00
CA LEU A 560 24.13 -10.25 -3.92
C LEU A 560 25.01 -10.26 -5.17
N HIS A 561 25.52 -9.09 -5.58
CA HIS A 561 26.34 -8.96 -6.78
C HIS A 561 27.80 -9.27 -6.53
N LEU A 562 28.37 -8.81 -5.41
CA LEU A 562 29.79 -8.94 -5.07
C LEU A 562 30.13 -10.20 -4.25
N HIS A 563 29.20 -10.69 -3.43
CA HIS A 563 29.40 -11.93 -2.66
C HIS A 563 28.90 -13.14 -3.47
N ARG A 564 29.76 -14.16 -3.53
CA ARG A 564 29.42 -15.46 -4.11
C ARG A 564 28.76 -16.37 -3.09
#